data_4c6c6a882a317003576d50acca02338a
#
_entry.id   4c6c6a882a317003576d50acca02338a
#
_cell.length_a   1.000
_cell.length_b   1.000
_cell.length_c   1.000
_cell.angle_alpha   90.00
_cell.angle_beta   90.00
_cell.angle_gamma   90.00
#
_symmetry.space_group_name_H-M   'P 1'
#
loop_
_entity.id
_entity.type
_entity.pdbx_description
1 polymer ?
#
loop_
_entity_poly.entity_id
_entity_poly.type
_entity_poly.pdbx_seq_one_letter_code
_entity_poly.pdbx_strand_id
1 'polypeptide(L)'
;MIKIKTILSAITSVTLLTGMGATAPVFADTLDDVKKRGFLRCGTGEAKAGFAMPGDNNQWQGMEIDYCKALSSAVFGDETKFEVVPVTSKVRFTSLTSREIDVLVKGTTWTYSRDAKLGVDFAAYWFFDGQGFLIKKELGVTSAKQLNGATICISPGTTSEKNVADFFRTYDMKYKPVVIKAGPETLDALQKGRCDVITNDLSALASDRQKFTNPDDFVVLQDNIAKEPLSLYVRQNDSRWKDVITWTRNALVEAEELGITQENVGQHAKHPIDPRVARLLGAKGAYGEMLGLPNTWAHDAISAVGNYGEIFERNVGEQTRMGLTRNLNQQWYDGGLVFAPPFR
;
A
#
# COMPACT_ATOMS: atom_id res chain seq x y z
N MET A 1 58.93 -26.37 -75.42
CA MET A 1 57.94 -25.35 -75.06
C MET A 1 56.75 -26.09 -74.50
N ILE A 2 56.68 -26.17 -73.14
CA ILE A 2 55.61 -26.86 -72.42
C ILE A 2 54.75 -25.81 -71.75
N LYS A 3 53.48 -25.74 -72.07
CA LYS A 3 52.48 -24.84 -71.47
C LYS A 3 51.91 -25.50 -70.21
N ILE A 4 52.15 -24.88 -69.04
CA ILE A 4 51.54 -25.27 -67.75
C ILE A 4 50.21 -24.53 -67.66
N LYS A 5 49.12 -25.29 -67.53
CA LYS A 5 47.78 -24.75 -67.19
C LYS A 5 47.62 -24.69 -65.70
N THR A 6 47.43 -23.50 -65.17
CA THR A 6 47.11 -23.26 -63.78
C THR A 6 45.62 -23.49 -63.52
N ILE A 7 45.27 -24.43 -62.65
CA ILE A 7 43.88 -24.67 -62.22
C ILE A 7 43.68 -23.85 -60.98
N LEU A 8 42.78 -22.88 -61.05
CA LEU A 8 42.32 -22.06 -59.87
C LEU A 8 41.18 -22.82 -59.14
N SER A 9 41.47 -23.31 -57.97
CA SER A 9 40.47 -23.97 -57.10
C SER A 9 39.79 -22.90 -56.20
N ALA A 10 38.52 -22.67 -56.49
CA ALA A 10 37.68 -21.74 -55.65
C ALA A 10 37.20 -22.49 -54.41
N ILE A 11 37.70 -22.09 -53.24
CA ILE A 11 37.23 -22.57 -51.94
C ILE A 11 36.06 -21.67 -51.53
N THR A 12 34.85 -22.21 -51.57
CA THR A 12 33.65 -21.53 -51.09
C THR A 12 33.54 -21.74 -49.57
N SER A 13 33.91 -20.73 -48.79
CA SER A 13 33.73 -20.73 -47.32
C SER A 13 32.26 -20.49 -47.00
N VAL A 14 31.56 -21.54 -46.53
CA VAL A 14 30.21 -21.41 -45.93
C VAL A 14 30.37 -20.92 -44.52
N THR A 15 30.07 -19.65 -44.28
CA THR A 15 30.02 -19.07 -42.96
C THR A 15 28.66 -19.44 -42.30
N LEU A 16 28.66 -20.41 -41.40
CA LEU A 16 27.51 -20.66 -40.53
C LEU A 16 27.38 -19.47 -39.55
N LEU A 17 26.44 -18.59 -39.81
CA LEU A 17 25.96 -17.65 -38.81
C LEU A 17 25.12 -18.45 -37.78
N THR A 18 25.76 -18.89 -36.69
CA THR A 18 25.03 -19.27 -35.46
C THR A 18 24.42 -18.03 -34.86
N GLY A 19 23.13 -17.77 -35.12
CA GLY A 19 22.36 -16.77 -34.47
C GLY A 19 22.30 -17.10 -32.97
N MET A 20 23.13 -16.42 -32.16
CA MET A 20 22.92 -16.32 -30.72
C MET A 20 21.61 -15.55 -30.51
N GLY A 21 20.51 -16.27 -30.39
CA GLY A 21 19.26 -15.70 -29.87
C GLY A 21 19.54 -15.11 -28.52
N ALA A 22 19.63 -13.79 -28.42
CA ALA A 22 19.60 -13.10 -27.15
C ALA A 22 18.27 -13.44 -26.51
N THR A 23 18.27 -14.40 -25.58
CA THR A 23 17.13 -14.59 -24.67
C THR A 23 17.01 -13.30 -23.86
N ALA A 24 16.05 -12.46 -24.22
CA ALA A 24 15.66 -11.35 -23.35
C ALA A 24 15.43 -11.93 -21.95
N PRO A 25 15.90 -11.27 -20.88
CA PRO A 25 15.64 -11.73 -19.53
C PRO A 25 14.10 -11.80 -19.39
N VAL A 26 13.57 -13.00 -19.22
CA VAL A 26 12.18 -13.20 -18.83
C VAL A 26 12.09 -12.64 -17.42
N PHE A 27 11.67 -11.40 -17.30
CA PHE A 27 11.32 -10.85 -16.00
C PHE A 27 10.19 -11.73 -15.48
N ALA A 28 10.43 -12.42 -14.37
CA ALA A 28 9.43 -13.28 -13.76
C ALA A 28 8.22 -12.40 -13.40
N ASP A 29 7.11 -12.63 -14.09
CA ASP A 29 5.83 -11.99 -13.86
C ASP A 29 5.32 -12.44 -12.49
N THR A 30 5.14 -11.49 -11.56
CA THR A 30 4.68 -11.82 -10.20
C THR A 30 3.32 -12.48 -10.20
N LEU A 31 2.42 -12.11 -11.13
CA LEU A 31 1.11 -12.75 -11.23
C LEU A 31 1.22 -14.24 -11.52
N ASP A 32 2.11 -14.63 -12.42
CA ASP A 32 2.31 -16.05 -12.74
C ASP A 32 2.96 -16.82 -11.59
N ASP A 33 3.93 -16.21 -10.89
CA ASP A 33 4.53 -16.79 -9.67
C ASP A 33 3.48 -16.99 -8.57
N VAL A 34 2.61 -16.00 -8.34
CA VAL A 34 1.51 -16.04 -7.36
C VAL A 34 0.51 -17.14 -7.72
N LYS A 35 0.07 -17.20 -8.98
CA LYS A 35 -0.84 -18.25 -9.46
C LYS A 35 -0.26 -19.64 -9.34
N LYS A 36 1.01 -19.82 -9.72
CA LYS A 36 1.71 -21.10 -9.61
C LYS A 36 1.86 -21.57 -8.15
N ARG A 37 2.10 -20.63 -7.24
CA ARG A 37 2.20 -20.91 -5.81
C ARG A 37 0.84 -21.20 -5.16
N GLY A 38 -0.25 -20.64 -5.70
CA GLY A 38 -1.62 -20.82 -5.20
C GLY A 38 -2.03 -19.87 -4.08
N PHE A 39 -1.20 -18.92 -3.71
CA PHE A 39 -1.48 -17.86 -2.72
C PHE A 39 -0.57 -16.65 -2.94
N LEU A 40 -0.96 -15.51 -2.37
CA LEU A 40 -0.17 -14.29 -2.42
C LEU A 40 0.47 -13.99 -1.05
N ARG A 41 1.65 -13.33 -1.03
CA ARG A 41 2.31 -12.85 0.18
C ARG A 41 2.17 -11.35 0.29
N CYS A 42 1.38 -10.93 1.27
CA CYS A 42 1.03 -9.54 1.52
C CYS A 42 1.94 -8.94 2.59
N GLY A 43 2.76 -7.97 2.23
CA GLY A 43 3.58 -7.20 3.15
C GLY A 43 2.76 -6.14 3.89
N THR A 44 2.50 -6.32 5.18
CA THR A 44 1.64 -5.46 6.00
C THR A 44 2.39 -4.86 7.18
N GLY A 45 1.71 -4.00 7.94
CA GLY A 45 2.19 -3.57 9.26
C GLY A 45 2.25 -4.71 10.29
N GLU A 46 3.01 -4.49 11.37
CA GLU A 46 3.20 -5.51 12.41
C GLU A 46 2.05 -5.55 13.43
N ALA A 47 1.52 -4.41 13.82
CA ALA A 47 0.41 -4.28 14.78
C ALA A 47 -0.10 -2.83 14.80
N LYS A 48 -0.86 -2.42 13.78
CA LYS A 48 -1.50 -1.09 13.68
C LYS A 48 -3.01 -1.29 13.69
N ALA A 49 -3.68 -0.90 14.78
CA ALA A 49 -5.13 -0.98 14.87
C ALA A 49 -5.78 -0.26 13.69
N GLY A 50 -6.86 -0.83 13.18
CA GLY A 50 -7.57 -0.33 11.99
C GLY A 50 -6.87 -0.62 10.65
N PHE A 51 -5.59 -1.01 10.62
CA PHE A 51 -4.83 -1.26 9.39
C PHE A 51 -4.39 -2.71 9.24
N ALA A 52 -3.53 -3.21 10.13
CA ALA A 52 -3.15 -4.61 10.20
C ALA A 52 -2.86 -4.98 11.65
N MET A 53 -3.68 -5.81 12.23
CA MET A 53 -3.43 -6.35 13.56
C MET A 53 -4.09 -7.74 13.74
N PRO A 54 -3.49 -8.63 14.54
CA PRO A 54 -4.15 -9.87 14.93
C PRO A 54 -5.43 -9.56 15.70
N GLY A 55 -6.54 -10.20 15.32
CA GLY A 55 -7.79 -10.22 16.08
C GLY A 55 -7.81 -11.31 17.16
N ASP A 56 -8.94 -11.43 17.85
CA ASP A 56 -9.11 -12.34 19.01
C ASP A 56 -8.86 -13.83 18.67
N ASN A 57 -9.10 -14.22 17.43
CA ASN A 57 -8.89 -15.58 16.94
C ASN A 57 -7.57 -15.76 16.16
N ASN A 58 -6.57 -14.92 16.38
CA ASN A 58 -5.33 -14.86 15.63
C ASN A 58 -5.52 -14.61 14.12
N GLN A 59 -6.71 -14.23 13.69
CA GLN A 59 -6.97 -13.81 12.31
C GLN A 59 -6.63 -12.33 12.17
N TRP A 60 -5.87 -12.01 11.14
CA TRP A 60 -5.51 -10.64 10.83
C TRP A 60 -6.74 -9.84 10.38
N GLN A 61 -6.82 -8.56 10.80
CA GLN A 61 -7.90 -7.64 10.46
C GLN A 61 -7.37 -6.22 10.23
N GLY A 62 -8.15 -5.40 9.50
CA GLY A 62 -7.84 -4.01 9.19
C GLY A 62 -7.82 -3.69 7.71
N MET A 63 -7.71 -2.42 7.34
CA MET A 63 -7.76 -1.96 5.94
C MET A 63 -6.69 -2.61 5.04
N GLU A 64 -5.47 -2.83 5.56
CA GLU A 64 -4.39 -3.49 4.81
C GLU A 64 -4.75 -4.96 4.53
N ILE A 65 -5.41 -5.61 5.49
CA ILE A 65 -5.84 -7.00 5.38
C ILE A 65 -7.03 -7.14 4.43
N ASP A 66 -7.99 -6.22 4.50
CA ASP A 66 -9.12 -6.22 3.58
C ASP A 66 -8.65 -6.02 2.13
N TYR A 67 -7.62 -5.19 1.91
CA TYR A 67 -7.03 -5.11 0.57
C TYR A 67 -6.38 -6.42 0.12
N CYS A 68 -5.68 -7.13 1.03
CA CYS A 68 -5.10 -8.44 0.71
C CYS A 68 -6.17 -9.49 0.39
N LYS A 69 -7.31 -9.47 1.09
CA LYS A 69 -8.48 -10.31 0.79
C LYS A 69 -9.07 -9.97 -0.58
N ALA A 70 -9.26 -8.66 -0.87
CA ALA A 70 -9.76 -8.21 -2.16
C ALA A 70 -8.86 -8.67 -3.31
N LEU A 71 -7.54 -8.51 -3.16
CA LEU A 71 -6.56 -8.93 -4.15
C LEU A 71 -6.53 -10.46 -4.32
N SER A 72 -6.61 -11.20 -3.22
CA SER A 72 -6.71 -12.66 -3.23
C SER A 72 -7.96 -13.13 -3.98
N SER A 73 -9.11 -12.52 -3.69
CA SER A 73 -10.36 -12.80 -4.39
C SER A 73 -10.29 -12.46 -5.87
N ALA A 74 -9.68 -11.31 -6.23
CA ALA A 74 -9.50 -10.93 -7.62
C ALA A 74 -8.65 -11.93 -8.42
N VAL A 75 -7.62 -12.51 -7.80
CA VAL A 75 -6.68 -13.43 -8.48
C VAL A 75 -7.18 -14.88 -8.47
N PHE A 76 -7.81 -15.31 -7.38
CA PHE A 76 -8.13 -16.74 -7.13
C PHE A 76 -9.64 -17.02 -7.01
N GLY A 77 -10.50 -16.00 -6.91
CA GLY A 77 -11.91 -16.19 -6.53
C GLY A 77 -12.08 -16.63 -5.08
N ASP A 78 -11.04 -16.49 -4.24
CA ASP A 78 -11.00 -16.98 -2.85
C ASP A 78 -10.24 -15.97 -1.97
N GLU A 79 -10.93 -15.36 -1.01
CA GLU A 79 -10.38 -14.36 -0.10
C GLU A 79 -9.32 -14.90 0.88
N THR A 80 -9.19 -16.22 1.01
CA THR A 80 -8.27 -16.85 1.95
C THR A 80 -6.91 -17.22 1.37
N LYS A 81 -6.70 -17.06 0.06
CA LYS A 81 -5.47 -17.43 -0.64
C LYS A 81 -4.37 -16.38 -0.50
N PHE A 82 -4.08 -15.94 0.71
CA PHE A 82 -2.95 -15.06 1.00
C PHE A 82 -2.32 -15.36 2.36
N GLU A 83 -1.06 -14.96 2.48
CA GLU A 83 -0.31 -14.95 3.73
C GLU A 83 0.03 -13.52 4.12
N VAL A 84 -0.16 -13.18 5.39
CA VAL A 84 0.28 -11.92 5.97
C VAL A 84 1.75 -12.03 6.34
N VAL A 85 2.58 -11.16 5.78
CA VAL A 85 4.00 -11.05 6.11
C VAL A 85 4.24 -9.69 6.77
N PRO A 86 4.30 -9.62 8.10
CA PRO A 86 4.53 -8.37 8.80
C PRO A 86 5.94 -7.83 8.53
N VAL A 87 6.04 -6.58 8.08
CA VAL A 87 7.32 -5.94 7.77
C VAL A 87 7.50 -4.64 8.54
N THR A 88 8.74 -4.39 9.01
CA THR A 88 9.07 -3.13 9.67
C THR A 88 9.27 -2.01 8.66
N SER A 89 9.28 -0.76 9.12
CA SER A 89 9.58 0.40 8.26
C SER A 89 11.00 0.33 7.66
N LYS A 90 11.94 -0.36 8.32
CA LYS A 90 13.33 -0.49 7.88
C LYS A 90 13.51 -1.50 6.74
N VAL A 91 12.76 -2.61 6.76
CA VAL A 91 13.01 -3.74 5.83
C VAL A 91 11.96 -3.87 4.72
N ARG A 92 10.83 -3.16 4.78
CA ARG A 92 9.69 -3.33 3.86
C ARG A 92 10.06 -3.30 2.37
N PHE A 93 10.97 -2.40 1.96
CA PHE A 93 11.39 -2.31 0.56
C PHE A 93 12.35 -3.44 0.17
N THR A 94 13.24 -3.84 1.09
CA THR A 94 14.11 -5.00 0.87
C THR A 94 13.28 -6.27 0.75
N SER A 95 12.29 -6.48 1.63
CA SER A 95 11.38 -7.64 1.56
C SER A 95 10.62 -7.69 0.23
N LEU A 96 10.24 -6.52 -0.33
CA LEU A 96 9.59 -6.47 -1.65
C LEU A 96 10.56 -6.78 -2.78
N THR A 97 11.75 -6.18 -2.79
CA THR A 97 12.74 -6.38 -3.87
C THR A 97 13.39 -7.77 -3.82
N SER A 98 13.53 -8.38 -2.64
CA SER A 98 14.03 -9.76 -2.47
C SER A 98 12.98 -10.85 -2.73
N ARG A 99 11.75 -10.46 -3.12
CA ARG A 99 10.63 -11.38 -3.36
C ARG A 99 10.13 -12.16 -2.13
N GLU A 100 10.40 -11.68 -0.93
CA GLU A 100 9.80 -12.18 0.30
C GLU A 100 8.29 -11.87 0.35
N ILE A 101 7.89 -10.72 -0.19
CA ILE A 101 6.49 -10.31 -0.38
C ILE A 101 6.22 -10.01 -1.86
N ASP A 102 4.97 -10.17 -2.28
CA ASP A 102 4.53 -9.93 -3.65
C ASP A 102 4.01 -8.49 -3.83
N VAL A 103 3.41 -7.95 -2.80
CA VAL A 103 2.90 -6.58 -2.73
C VAL A 103 3.18 -6.00 -1.35
N LEU A 104 3.53 -4.71 -1.29
CA LEU A 104 3.66 -3.98 -0.03
C LEU A 104 2.41 -3.13 0.17
N VAL A 105 1.59 -3.52 1.15
CA VAL A 105 0.33 -2.86 1.52
C VAL A 105 0.50 -1.99 2.76
N LYS A 106 1.49 -2.29 3.62
CA LYS A 106 1.83 -1.50 4.81
C LYS A 106 1.86 -0.01 4.52
N GLY A 107 1.18 0.81 5.32
CA GLY A 107 1.19 2.27 5.26
C GLY A 107 2.59 2.82 4.93
N THR A 108 2.78 3.19 3.67
CA THR A 108 4.07 3.58 3.12
C THR A 108 3.88 4.75 2.18
N THR A 109 4.35 5.91 2.60
CA THR A 109 4.22 7.17 1.85
C THR A 109 4.91 7.10 0.50
N TRP A 110 4.23 7.47 -0.58
CA TRP A 110 4.87 7.69 -1.86
C TRP A 110 5.72 8.96 -1.81
N THR A 111 7.01 8.79 -2.07
CA THR A 111 7.95 9.92 -2.14
C THR A 111 8.84 9.79 -3.36
N TYR A 112 9.33 10.91 -3.87
CA TYR A 112 10.24 10.96 -5.01
C TYR A 112 11.44 10.02 -4.86
N SER A 113 12.07 10.00 -3.68
CA SER A 113 13.26 9.18 -3.46
C SER A 113 12.95 7.68 -3.37
N ARG A 114 11.78 7.30 -2.87
CA ARG A 114 11.35 5.89 -2.83
C ARG A 114 11.05 5.37 -4.22
N ASP A 115 10.33 6.15 -5.00
CA ASP A 115 9.95 5.83 -6.37
C ASP A 115 11.17 5.76 -7.30
N ALA A 116 12.05 6.77 -7.25
CA ALA A 116 13.15 6.91 -8.20
C ALA A 116 14.39 6.04 -7.90
N LYS A 117 14.55 5.48 -6.65
CA LYS A 117 15.84 4.88 -6.24
C LYS A 117 15.76 3.47 -5.65
N LEU A 118 14.59 2.98 -5.23
CA LEU A 118 14.53 1.78 -4.43
C LEU A 118 14.19 0.50 -5.21
N GLY A 119 14.11 0.56 -6.54
CA GLY A 119 13.75 -0.60 -7.37
C GLY A 119 12.32 -1.09 -7.15
N VAL A 120 11.43 -0.16 -6.79
CA VAL A 120 10.01 -0.39 -6.58
C VAL A 120 9.20 0.60 -7.38
N ASP A 121 7.99 0.22 -7.76
CA ASP A 121 7.02 1.09 -8.42
C ASP A 121 5.86 1.39 -7.48
N PHE A 122 5.42 2.64 -7.46
CA PHE A 122 4.14 3.04 -6.93
C PHE A 122 3.02 2.44 -7.78
N ALA A 123 2.04 1.80 -7.14
CA ALA A 123 0.90 1.22 -7.82
C ALA A 123 -0.38 2.06 -7.65
N ALA A 124 -0.77 2.36 -6.42
CA ALA A 124 -1.95 3.18 -6.15
C ALA A 124 -1.88 3.83 -4.77
N TYR A 125 -2.58 4.95 -4.59
CA TYR A 125 -2.87 5.48 -3.25
C TYR A 125 -3.85 4.55 -2.54
N TRP A 126 -3.59 4.31 -1.26
CA TRP A 126 -4.50 3.53 -0.43
C TRP A 126 -5.17 4.38 0.66
N PHE A 127 -4.41 5.33 1.24
CA PHE A 127 -4.92 6.19 2.30
C PHE A 127 -4.20 7.54 2.28
N PHE A 128 -4.93 8.64 2.32
CA PHE A 128 -4.37 9.98 2.43
C PHE A 128 -4.26 10.36 3.90
N ASP A 129 -3.04 10.46 4.39
CA ASP A 129 -2.70 10.75 5.78
C ASP A 129 -1.91 12.06 5.89
N GLY A 130 -1.65 12.44 7.10
CA GLY A 130 -0.76 13.52 7.48
C GLY A 130 0.22 13.04 8.54
N GLN A 131 1.15 13.90 8.95
CA GLN A 131 2.04 13.67 10.07
C GLN A 131 1.76 14.63 11.20
N GLY A 132 1.77 14.13 12.44
CA GLY A 132 1.52 14.91 13.64
C GLY A 132 2.32 14.47 14.84
N PHE A 133 1.79 14.80 16.03
CA PHE A 133 2.45 14.58 17.30
C PHE A 133 1.47 14.04 18.34
N LEU A 134 1.87 13.01 19.05
CA LEU A 134 1.18 12.44 20.21
C LEU A 134 1.97 12.81 21.47
N ILE A 135 1.29 13.42 22.43
CA ILE A 135 1.87 13.91 23.68
C ILE A 135 1.02 13.50 24.89
N LYS A 136 1.59 13.60 26.08
CA LYS A 136 0.78 13.58 27.30
C LYS A 136 -0.02 14.86 27.44
N LYS A 137 -1.29 14.74 27.78
CA LYS A 137 -2.20 15.88 27.96
C LYS A 137 -1.76 16.85 29.08
N GLU A 138 -1.10 16.32 30.09
CA GLU A 138 -0.55 17.09 31.23
C GLU A 138 0.49 18.14 30.83
N LEU A 139 1.15 17.98 29.64
CA LEU A 139 2.10 18.98 29.14
C LEU A 139 1.44 20.30 28.75
N GLY A 140 0.12 20.36 28.63
CA GLY A 140 -0.63 21.58 28.29
C GLY A 140 -0.32 22.17 26.91
N VAL A 141 0.37 21.43 26.05
CA VAL A 141 0.73 21.84 24.68
C VAL A 141 -0.48 21.66 23.76
N THR A 142 -0.80 22.66 22.95
CA THR A 142 -1.93 22.66 22.02
C THR A 142 -1.52 22.80 20.55
N SER A 143 -0.26 23.11 20.27
CA SER A 143 0.27 23.24 18.90
C SER A 143 1.70 22.74 18.82
N ALA A 144 2.05 22.18 17.67
CA ALA A 144 3.39 21.71 17.34
C ALA A 144 4.49 22.80 17.48
N LYS A 145 4.12 24.07 17.31
CA LYS A 145 5.04 25.22 17.49
C LYS A 145 5.47 25.45 18.95
N GLN A 146 4.79 24.84 19.90
CA GLN A 146 5.15 24.91 21.32
C GLN A 146 6.14 23.80 21.75
N LEU A 147 6.54 22.92 20.83
CA LEU A 147 7.42 21.78 21.10
C LEU A 147 8.93 22.12 21.03
N ASN A 148 9.29 23.42 21.09
CA ASN A 148 10.70 23.82 21.07
C ASN A 148 11.46 23.23 22.27
N GLY A 149 12.56 22.54 22.03
CA GLY A 149 13.39 21.88 23.06
C GLY A 149 12.90 20.48 23.47
N ALA A 150 11.75 20.00 22.96
CA ALA A 150 11.18 18.71 23.33
C ALA A 150 12.08 17.53 22.93
N THR A 151 11.96 16.45 23.68
CA THR A 151 12.55 15.15 23.35
C THR A 151 11.53 14.35 22.53
N ILE A 152 11.87 14.01 21.27
CA ILE A 152 10.94 13.41 20.32
C ILE A 152 11.36 11.99 19.95
N CYS A 153 10.48 11.02 20.20
CA CYS A 153 10.63 9.65 19.73
C CYS A 153 10.38 9.57 18.22
N ILE A 154 11.36 9.03 17.48
CA ILE A 154 11.38 8.99 16.01
C ILE A 154 11.72 7.58 15.55
N SER A 155 10.94 7.05 14.59
CA SER A 155 11.24 5.76 13.98
C SER A 155 12.18 5.90 12.78
N PRO A 156 13.31 5.14 12.75
CA PRO A 156 14.26 5.23 11.66
C PRO A 156 13.70 4.69 10.35
N GLY A 157 14.13 5.28 9.22
CA GLY A 157 13.72 4.86 7.87
C GLY A 157 12.32 5.30 7.46
N THR A 158 11.73 6.26 8.20
CA THR A 158 10.42 6.83 7.91
C THR A 158 10.52 8.21 7.26
N THR A 159 9.42 8.70 6.66
CA THR A 159 9.25 10.09 6.26
C THR A 159 9.22 10.99 7.48
N SER A 160 8.60 10.51 8.56
CA SER A 160 8.43 11.25 9.81
C SER A 160 9.76 11.73 10.43
N GLU A 161 10.83 10.93 10.30
CA GLU A 161 12.18 11.32 10.71
C GLU A 161 12.69 12.57 9.96
N LYS A 162 12.42 12.66 8.65
CA LYS A 162 12.86 13.78 7.82
C LYS A 162 11.95 15.00 7.99
N ASN A 163 10.65 14.78 7.99
CA ASN A 163 9.66 15.84 8.09
C ASN A 163 9.74 16.59 9.43
N VAL A 164 9.98 15.89 10.55
CA VAL A 164 10.18 16.57 11.84
C VAL A 164 11.42 17.46 11.83
N ALA A 165 12.52 16.99 11.23
CA ALA A 165 13.72 17.80 11.12
C ALA A 165 13.49 19.07 10.27
N ASP A 166 12.77 18.94 9.16
CA ASP A 166 12.43 20.06 8.29
C ASP A 166 11.46 21.04 8.97
N PHE A 167 10.44 20.54 9.66
CA PHE A 167 9.50 21.35 10.42
C PHE A 167 10.21 22.20 11.49
N PHE A 168 11.02 21.57 12.34
CA PHE A 168 11.74 22.28 13.40
C PHE A 168 12.72 23.30 12.85
N ARG A 169 13.41 22.99 11.76
CA ARG A 169 14.30 23.94 11.06
C ARG A 169 13.53 25.14 10.49
N THR A 170 12.38 24.89 9.86
CA THR A 170 11.56 25.95 9.24
C THR A 170 11.08 26.98 10.26
N TYR A 171 10.81 26.54 11.49
CA TYR A 171 10.34 27.44 12.56
C TYR A 171 11.44 27.84 13.55
N ASP A 172 12.73 27.64 13.20
CA ASP A 172 13.89 27.91 14.06
C ASP A 172 13.77 27.31 15.48
N MET A 173 13.23 26.12 15.53
CA MET A 173 13.06 25.35 16.77
C MET A 173 14.11 24.25 16.89
N LYS A 174 14.37 23.82 18.12
CA LYS A 174 15.27 22.71 18.44
C LYS A 174 14.48 21.55 19.05
N TYR A 175 14.97 20.33 18.84
CA TYR A 175 14.47 19.12 19.52
C TYR A 175 15.59 18.14 19.79
N LYS A 176 15.35 17.17 20.67
CA LYS A 176 16.27 16.07 20.98
C LYS A 176 15.69 14.78 20.43
N PRO A 177 16.29 14.14 19.39
CA PRO A 177 15.78 12.90 18.83
C PRO A 177 16.06 11.71 19.75
N VAL A 178 15.08 10.87 19.98
CA VAL A 178 15.21 9.55 20.59
C VAL A 178 14.80 8.52 19.52
N VAL A 179 15.80 7.85 18.93
CA VAL A 179 15.58 6.91 17.83
C VAL A 179 15.16 5.57 18.40
N ILE A 180 13.90 5.21 18.20
CA ILE A 180 13.29 3.96 18.67
C ILE A 180 12.44 3.38 17.53
N LYS A 181 12.48 2.04 17.33
CA LYS A 181 11.59 1.36 16.40
C LYS A 181 10.13 1.61 16.82
N ALA A 182 9.24 1.94 15.87
CA ALA A 182 7.81 2.09 16.14
C ALA A 182 7.23 0.82 16.76
N GLY A 183 6.38 0.98 17.76
CA GLY A 183 5.76 -0.14 18.46
C GLY A 183 5.69 0.04 19.98
N PRO A 184 5.56 -1.04 20.73
CA PRO A 184 5.38 -0.99 22.19
C PRO A 184 6.50 -0.23 22.94
N GLU A 185 7.75 -0.35 22.48
CA GLU A 185 8.89 0.33 23.08
C GLU A 185 8.78 1.87 22.99
N THR A 186 8.22 2.39 21.89
CA THR A 186 8.00 3.83 21.70
C THR A 186 6.90 4.34 22.64
N LEU A 187 5.83 3.56 22.81
CA LEU A 187 4.74 3.90 23.74
C LEU A 187 5.25 3.89 25.18
N ASP A 188 6.01 2.89 25.57
CA ASP A 188 6.65 2.80 26.89
C ASP A 188 7.60 3.99 27.13
N ALA A 189 8.36 4.40 26.11
CA ALA A 189 9.25 5.56 26.19
C ALA A 189 8.48 6.87 26.45
N LEU A 190 7.34 7.09 25.78
CA LEU A 190 6.47 8.24 26.05
C LEU A 190 5.85 8.15 27.45
N GLN A 191 5.33 6.99 27.83
CA GLN A 191 4.70 6.80 29.13
C GLN A 191 5.66 7.03 30.29
N LYS A 192 6.92 6.59 30.16
CA LYS A 192 7.99 6.74 31.15
C LYS A 192 8.76 8.06 31.07
N GLY A 193 8.40 8.96 30.14
CA GLY A 193 9.06 10.25 29.98
C GLY A 193 10.49 10.18 29.39
N ARG A 194 10.84 9.08 28.68
CA ARG A 194 12.10 9.02 27.91
C ARG A 194 12.03 9.89 26.66
N CYS A 195 10.84 10.11 26.11
CA CYS A 195 10.54 11.20 25.19
C CYS A 195 9.25 11.89 25.61
N ASP A 196 9.14 13.17 25.30
CA ASP A 196 7.98 14.01 25.57
C ASP A 196 6.90 13.83 24.50
N VAL A 197 7.31 13.42 23.28
CA VAL A 197 6.51 13.44 22.08
C VAL A 197 6.81 12.21 21.23
N ILE A 198 5.77 11.62 20.63
CA ILE A 198 5.91 10.69 19.50
C ILE A 198 5.49 11.42 18.23
N THR A 199 6.26 11.34 17.15
CA THR A 199 5.85 11.80 15.81
C THR A 199 5.68 10.62 14.88
N ASN A 200 4.57 10.59 14.14
CA ASN A 200 4.22 9.56 13.15
C ASN A 200 3.07 10.07 12.26
N ASP A 201 2.61 9.23 11.33
CA ASP A 201 1.36 9.43 10.61
C ASP A 201 0.20 9.64 11.58
N LEU A 202 -0.72 10.56 11.32
CA LEU A 202 -1.85 10.87 12.21
C LEU A 202 -2.69 9.63 12.51
N SER A 203 -2.95 8.78 11.50
CA SER A 203 -3.66 7.52 11.69
C SER A 203 -2.89 6.53 12.58
N ALA A 204 -1.55 6.53 12.52
CA ALA A 204 -0.72 5.71 13.40
C ALA A 204 -0.75 6.23 14.83
N LEU A 205 -0.72 7.55 15.04
CA LEU A 205 -0.84 8.16 16.35
C LEU A 205 -2.20 7.89 16.98
N ALA A 206 -3.28 7.93 16.20
CA ALA A 206 -4.61 7.53 16.66
C ALA A 206 -4.64 6.07 17.11
N SER A 207 -4.06 5.16 16.33
CA SER A 207 -3.91 3.75 16.72
C SER A 207 -3.07 3.57 17.99
N ASP A 208 -1.96 4.28 18.08
CA ASP A 208 -1.04 4.19 19.21
C ASP A 208 -1.68 4.71 20.50
N ARG A 209 -2.45 5.80 20.41
CA ARG A 209 -3.21 6.33 21.56
C ARG A 209 -4.14 5.28 22.17
N GLN A 210 -4.78 4.43 21.37
CA GLN A 210 -5.70 3.39 21.88
C GLN A 210 -5.01 2.25 22.65
N LYS A 211 -3.69 2.16 22.57
CA LYS A 211 -2.91 1.10 23.24
C LYS A 211 -2.51 1.48 24.68
N PHE A 212 -2.66 2.74 25.09
CA PHE A 212 -2.43 3.15 26.46
C PHE A 212 -3.56 2.66 27.37
N THR A 213 -3.23 2.39 28.63
CA THR A 213 -4.23 1.99 29.66
C THR A 213 -5.32 3.05 29.81
N ASN A 214 -4.93 4.34 29.78
CA ASN A 214 -5.83 5.48 29.83
C ASN A 214 -5.58 6.35 28.56
N PRO A 215 -6.25 6.09 27.44
CA PRO A 215 -6.07 6.86 26.21
C PRO A 215 -6.32 8.36 26.34
N ASP A 216 -7.17 8.76 27.30
CA ASP A 216 -7.54 10.15 27.54
C ASP A 216 -6.46 10.98 28.23
N ASP A 217 -5.41 10.35 28.76
CA ASP A 217 -4.22 11.02 29.29
C ASP A 217 -3.30 11.50 28.14
N PHE A 218 -3.58 11.12 26.91
CA PHE A 218 -2.79 11.44 25.74
C PHE A 218 -3.63 12.17 24.69
N VAL A 219 -2.98 13.06 23.94
CA VAL A 219 -3.63 13.83 22.86
C VAL A 219 -2.77 13.83 21.61
N VAL A 220 -3.41 13.62 20.47
CA VAL A 220 -2.83 13.88 19.14
C VAL A 220 -3.09 15.36 18.85
N LEU A 221 -2.03 16.13 18.61
CA LEU A 221 -2.17 17.55 18.26
C LEU A 221 -2.87 17.68 16.89
N GLN A 222 -3.60 18.79 16.73
CA GLN A 222 -4.35 19.07 15.50
C GLN A 222 -3.45 19.51 14.32
N ASP A 223 -2.16 19.81 14.62
CA ASP A 223 -1.21 20.22 13.58
C ASP A 223 -0.90 19.04 12.63
N ASN A 224 -1.06 19.29 11.35
CA ASN A 224 -0.58 18.41 10.29
C ASN A 224 0.66 19.05 9.66
N ILE A 225 1.85 18.48 9.91
CA ILE A 225 3.12 19.05 9.48
C ILE A 225 3.62 18.55 8.13
N ALA A 226 3.03 17.49 7.58
CA ALA A 226 3.39 16.93 6.29
C ALA A 226 2.24 16.12 5.70
N LYS A 227 2.19 16.08 4.37
CA LYS A 227 1.29 15.19 3.63
C LYS A 227 1.92 13.81 3.53
N GLU A 228 1.13 12.78 3.82
CA GLU A 228 1.54 11.38 3.81
C GLU A 228 0.57 10.56 2.95
N PRO A 229 0.77 10.56 1.61
CA PRO A 229 -0.03 9.72 0.71
C PRO A 229 0.45 8.26 0.82
N LEU A 230 -0.20 7.48 1.69
CA LEU A 230 0.10 6.07 1.90
C LEU A 230 -0.34 5.25 0.70
N SER A 231 0.53 4.37 0.24
CA SER A 231 0.42 3.77 -1.09
C SER A 231 0.76 2.30 -1.10
N LEU A 232 0.29 1.63 -2.14
CA LEU A 232 0.61 0.26 -2.50
C LEU A 232 1.85 0.25 -3.40
N TYR A 233 2.76 -0.69 -3.16
CA TYR A 233 3.99 -0.81 -3.94
C TYR A 233 4.20 -2.22 -4.47
N VAL A 234 4.78 -2.29 -5.66
CA VAL A 234 5.23 -3.51 -6.32
C VAL A 234 6.72 -3.40 -6.67
N ARG A 235 7.33 -4.49 -7.09
CA ARG A 235 8.68 -4.48 -7.68
C ARG A 235 8.69 -3.68 -8.96
N GLN A 236 9.79 -3.00 -9.23
CA GLN A 236 10.00 -2.28 -10.49
C GLN A 236 10.03 -3.23 -11.68
N ASN A 237 9.58 -2.74 -12.84
CA ASN A 237 9.53 -3.47 -14.12
C ASN A 237 8.55 -4.66 -14.15
N ASP A 238 7.52 -4.64 -13.33
CA ASP A 238 6.43 -5.62 -13.32
C ASP A 238 5.09 -4.91 -13.58
N SER A 239 4.92 -4.43 -14.81
CA SER A 239 3.77 -3.61 -15.20
C SER A 239 2.44 -4.35 -15.06
N ARG A 240 2.42 -5.64 -15.43
CA ARG A 240 1.21 -6.46 -15.34
C ARG A 240 0.75 -6.63 -13.88
N TRP A 241 1.68 -6.95 -12.97
CA TRP A 241 1.35 -7.04 -11.55
C TRP A 241 0.94 -5.69 -10.97
N LYS A 242 1.63 -4.62 -11.37
CA LYS A 242 1.26 -3.25 -11.02
C LYS A 242 -0.18 -2.94 -11.44
N ASP A 243 -0.57 -3.30 -12.67
CA ASP A 243 -1.93 -3.09 -13.16
C ASP A 243 -2.95 -3.89 -12.35
N VAL A 244 -2.68 -5.15 -12.01
CA VAL A 244 -3.55 -5.94 -11.12
C VAL A 244 -3.76 -5.24 -9.77
N ILE A 245 -2.68 -4.79 -9.13
CA ILE A 245 -2.75 -4.05 -7.86
C ILE A 245 -3.55 -2.75 -8.01
N THR A 246 -3.23 -1.96 -9.03
CA THR A 246 -3.87 -0.67 -9.29
C THR A 246 -5.37 -0.83 -9.55
N TRP A 247 -5.74 -1.75 -10.44
CA TRP A 247 -7.13 -1.92 -10.83
C TRP A 247 -7.97 -2.63 -9.77
N THR A 248 -7.39 -3.51 -8.95
CA THR A 248 -8.09 -4.05 -7.78
C THR A 248 -8.49 -2.92 -6.82
N ARG A 249 -7.57 -1.99 -6.50
CA ARG A 249 -7.92 -0.81 -5.69
C ARG A 249 -8.96 0.06 -6.37
N ASN A 250 -8.82 0.31 -7.67
CA ASN A 250 -9.74 1.17 -8.41
C ASN A 250 -11.15 0.54 -8.51
N ALA A 251 -11.25 -0.79 -8.58
CA ALA A 251 -12.55 -1.46 -8.55
C ALA A 251 -13.32 -1.22 -7.24
N LEU A 252 -12.63 -1.25 -6.10
CA LEU A 252 -13.25 -0.95 -4.80
C LEU A 252 -13.71 0.51 -4.71
N VAL A 253 -12.98 1.44 -5.31
CA VAL A 253 -13.33 2.87 -5.35
C VAL A 253 -14.47 3.15 -6.32
N GLU A 254 -14.43 2.58 -7.53
CA GLU A 254 -15.49 2.69 -8.51
C GLU A 254 -16.81 2.07 -7.99
N ALA A 255 -16.71 0.96 -7.23
CA ALA A 255 -17.87 0.34 -6.59
C ALA A 255 -18.55 1.32 -5.61
N GLU A 256 -17.79 2.06 -4.81
CA GLU A 256 -18.34 3.07 -3.91
C GLU A 256 -19.03 4.19 -4.71
N GLU A 257 -18.40 4.72 -5.76
CA GLU A 257 -18.99 5.75 -6.62
C GLU A 257 -20.32 5.30 -7.27
N LEU A 258 -20.41 4.01 -7.61
CA LEU A 258 -21.59 3.41 -8.22
C LEU A 258 -22.61 2.89 -7.22
N GLY A 259 -22.39 3.05 -5.91
CA GLY A 259 -23.28 2.53 -4.87
C GLY A 259 -23.32 1.01 -4.77
N ILE A 260 -22.26 0.33 -5.26
CA ILE A 260 -22.11 -1.12 -5.15
C ILE A 260 -21.47 -1.45 -3.81
N THR A 261 -22.13 -2.30 -3.04
CA THR A 261 -21.71 -2.72 -1.70
C THR A 261 -21.48 -4.24 -1.66
N GLN A 262 -20.88 -4.71 -0.57
CA GLN A 262 -20.72 -6.13 -0.31
C GLN A 262 -22.07 -6.88 -0.36
N GLU A 263 -23.13 -6.25 0.15
CA GLU A 263 -24.47 -6.83 0.21
C GLU A 263 -25.16 -6.92 -1.16
N ASN A 264 -25.02 -5.87 -2.00
CA ASN A 264 -25.79 -5.75 -3.24
C ASN A 264 -25.04 -6.17 -4.51
N VAL A 265 -23.72 -6.41 -4.45
CA VAL A 265 -22.88 -6.70 -5.63
C VAL A 265 -23.40 -7.90 -6.43
N GLY A 266 -23.86 -8.96 -5.75
CA GLY A 266 -24.39 -10.17 -6.41
C GLY A 266 -25.67 -9.92 -7.19
N GLN A 267 -26.54 -9.00 -6.73
CA GLN A 267 -27.74 -8.59 -7.45
C GLN A 267 -27.39 -7.77 -8.70
N HIS A 268 -26.49 -6.80 -8.55
CA HIS A 268 -26.02 -5.96 -9.64
C HIS A 268 -25.24 -6.73 -10.72
N ALA A 269 -24.53 -7.78 -10.35
CA ALA A 269 -23.85 -8.66 -11.31
C ALA A 269 -24.83 -9.44 -12.19
N LYS A 270 -25.96 -9.91 -11.62
CA LYS A 270 -26.99 -10.64 -12.35
C LYS A 270 -27.85 -9.75 -13.25
N HIS A 271 -28.13 -8.53 -12.82
CA HIS A 271 -29.02 -7.59 -13.49
C HIS A 271 -28.42 -6.17 -13.54
N PRO A 272 -27.32 -5.96 -14.26
CA PRO A 272 -26.68 -4.64 -14.34
C PRO A 272 -27.51 -3.69 -15.20
N ILE A 273 -28.13 -2.69 -14.57
CA ILE A 273 -28.90 -1.65 -15.26
C ILE A 273 -27.95 -0.60 -15.86
N ASP A 274 -26.92 -0.20 -15.10
CA ASP A 274 -25.92 0.78 -15.54
C ASP A 274 -24.81 0.08 -16.35
N PRO A 275 -24.49 0.55 -17.57
CA PRO A 275 -23.38 0.00 -18.35
C PRO A 275 -22.00 0.08 -17.65
N ARG A 276 -21.78 1.01 -16.71
CA ARG A 276 -20.55 1.09 -15.91
C ARG A 276 -20.47 -0.10 -14.96
N VAL A 277 -21.58 -0.40 -14.28
CA VAL A 277 -21.70 -1.57 -13.40
C VAL A 277 -21.51 -2.86 -14.19
N ALA A 278 -22.10 -2.97 -15.39
CA ALA A 278 -21.96 -4.14 -16.24
C ALA A 278 -20.47 -4.40 -16.63
N ARG A 279 -19.69 -3.34 -16.87
CA ARG A 279 -18.26 -3.46 -17.15
C ARG A 279 -17.47 -3.81 -15.89
N LEU A 280 -17.70 -3.09 -14.78
CA LEU A 280 -17.02 -3.32 -13.51
C LEU A 280 -17.19 -4.76 -13.04
N LEU A 281 -18.40 -5.29 -13.06
CA LEU A 281 -18.72 -6.61 -12.53
C LEU A 281 -18.55 -7.76 -13.55
N GLY A 282 -17.98 -7.48 -14.73
CA GLY A 282 -17.63 -8.49 -15.72
C GLY A 282 -18.81 -9.03 -16.56
N ALA A 283 -19.99 -8.43 -16.47
CA ALA A 283 -21.14 -8.80 -17.28
C ALA A 283 -21.02 -8.31 -18.73
N LYS A 284 -20.14 -7.34 -19.00
CA LYS A 284 -19.86 -6.80 -20.34
C LYS A 284 -18.37 -6.50 -20.51
N GLY A 285 -17.81 -6.96 -21.63
CA GLY A 285 -16.38 -6.79 -21.95
C GLY A 285 -15.50 -7.90 -21.37
N ALA A 286 -14.22 -7.88 -21.74
CA ALA A 286 -13.21 -8.87 -21.33
C ALA A 286 -12.14 -8.20 -20.45
N TYR A 287 -12.56 -7.39 -19.49
CA TYR A 287 -11.64 -6.57 -18.68
C TYR A 287 -10.74 -7.40 -17.74
N GLY A 288 -11.20 -8.57 -17.29
CA GLY A 288 -10.37 -9.49 -16.54
C GLY A 288 -9.23 -10.07 -17.39
N GLU A 289 -9.51 -10.46 -18.63
CA GLU A 289 -8.52 -11.02 -19.55
C GLU A 289 -7.38 -10.04 -19.83
N MET A 290 -7.65 -8.73 -19.90
CA MET A 290 -6.64 -7.69 -20.07
C MET A 290 -5.61 -7.68 -18.93
N LEU A 291 -6.04 -8.05 -17.71
CA LEU A 291 -5.19 -8.19 -16.53
C LEU A 291 -4.65 -9.61 -16.34
N GLY A 292 -5.11 -10.57 -17.19
CA GLY A 292 -4.85 -11.99 -17.00
C GLY A 292 -5.61 -12.58 -15.81
N LEU A 293 -6.76 -12.03 -15.46
CA LEU A 293 -7.65 -12.46 -14.38
C LEU A 293 -8.98 -13.00 -14.95
N PRO A 294 -9.79 -13.72 -14.15
CA PRO A 294 -11.18 -14.01 -14.52
C PRO A 294 -11.97 -12.71 -14.75
N ASN A 295 -12.98 -12.74 -15.62
CA ASN A 295 -13.80 -11.54 -15.85
C ASN A 295 -14.62 -11.11 -14.61
N THR A 296 -14.80 -12.01 -13.66
CA THR A 296 -15.46 -11.75 -12.35
C THR A 296 -14.55 -11.13 -11.30
N TRP A 297 -13.29 -10.86 -11.60
CA TRP A 297 -12.26 -10.45 -10.63
C TRP A 297 -12.70 -9.29 -9.71
N ALA A 298 -13.35 -8.25 -10.27
CA ALA A 298 -13.82 -7.10 -9.50
C ALA A 298 -15.07 -7.45 -8.67
N HIS A 299 -16.01 -8.24 -9.25
CA HIS A 299 -17.13 -8.80 -8.50
C HIS A 299 -16.65 -9.61 -7.30
N ASP A 300 -15.67 -10.49 -7.49
CA ASP A 300 -15.16 -11.37 -6.44
C ASP A 300 -14.44 -10.56 -5.34
N ALA A 301 -13.66 -9.53 -5.72
CA ALA A 301 -13.03 -8.61 -4.77
C ALA A 301 -14.06 -7.84 -3.93
N ILE A 302 -15.09 -7.26 -4.57
CA ILE A 302 -16.13 -6.49 -3.87
C ILE A 302 -16.99 -7.40 -3.00
N SER A 303 -17.30 -8.62 -3.46
CA SER A 303 -18.04 -9.62 -2.67
C SER A 303 -17.32 -10.00 -1.38
N ALA A 304 -15.99 -10.06 -1.43
CA ALA A 304 -15.17 -10.43 -0.26
C ALA A 304 -15.11 -9.33 0.80
N VAL A 305 -14.99 -8.06 0.40
CA VAL A 305 -14.64 -6.98 1.33
C VAL A 305 -15.54 -5.73 1.24
N GLY A 306 -16.45 -5.68 0.27
CA GLY A 306 -17.21 -4.47 -0.02
C GLY A 306 -16.40 -3.44 -0.80
N ASN A 307 -16.91 -2.21 -0.87
CA ASN A 307 -16.27 -1.08 -1.52
C ASN A 307 -15.28 -0.36 -0.58
N TYR A 308 -14.55 0.65 -1.12
CA TYR A 308 -13.55 1.39 -0.34
C TYR A 308 -14.17 2.11 0.87
N GLY A 309 -15.37 2.67 0.76
CA GLY A 309 -16.07 3.32 1.86
C GLY A 309 -16.41 2.33 2.98
N GLU A 310 -16.95 1.16 2.64
CA GLU A 310 -17.24 0.10 3.62
C GLU A 310 -15.97 -0.37 4.34
N ILE A 311 -14.85 -0.52 3.61
CA ILE A 311 -13.55 -0.88 4.19
C ILE A 311 -13.08 0.20 5.15
N PHE A 312 -13.17 1.48 4.78
CA PHE A 312 -12.78 2.60 5.63
C PHE A 312 -13.62 2.62 6.91
N GLU A 313 -14.95 2.67 6.78
CA GLU A 313 -15.87 2.81 7.93
C GLU A 313 -15.74 1.65 8.91
N ARG A 314 -15.63 0.43 8.41
CA ARG A 314 -15.51 -0.78 9.25
C ARG A 314 -14.21 -0.82 10.07
N ASN A 315 -13.11 -0.31 9.50
CA ASN A 315 -11.78 -0.48 10.11
C ASN A 315 -11.30 0.75 10.89
N VAL A 316 -11.56 1.95 10.38
CA VAL A 316 -10.99 3.18 10.93
C VAL A 316 -12.01 4.30 11.10
N GLY A 317 -13.23 4.16 10.58
CA GLY A 317 -14.28 5.18 10.58
C GLY A 317 -14.70 5.64 11.96
N GLU A 318 -15.58 6.65 12.00
CA GLU A 318 -15.99 7.36 13.20
C GLU A 318 -16.63 6.47 14.28
N GLN A 319 -17.27 5.36 13.88
CA GLN A 319 -17.89 4.41 14.79
C GLN A 319 -16.92 3.37 15.38
N THR A 320 -15.67 3.38 14.92
CA THR A 320 -14.62 2.50 15.45
C THR A 320 -13.85 3.17 16.58
N ARG A 321 -13.01 2.39 17.28
CA ARG A 321 -12.09 2.95 18.28
C ARG A 321 -11.08 3.94 17.68
N MET A 322 -10.86 3.89 16.35
CA MET A 322 -9.99 4.83 15.65
C MET A 322 -10.64 6.21 15.51
N GLY A 323 -11.96 6.27 15.31
CA GLY A 323 -12.74 7.49 15.22
C GLY A 323 -12.28 8.47 14.14
N LEU A 324 -11.78 7.95 13.00
CA LEU A 324 -11.27 8.81 11.94
C LEU A 324 -12.41 9.28 11.02
N THR A 325 -12.43 10.59 10.74
CA THR A 325 -13.21 11.15 9.65
C THR A 325 -12.51 10.90 8.32
N ARG A 326 -13.27 10.76 7.24
CA ARG A 326 -12.71 10.46 5.92
C ARG A 326 -11.84 11.59 5.35
N ASN A 327 -12.22 12.85 5.53
CA ASN A 327 -11.48 14.01 5.02
C ASN A 327 -11.01 13.81 3.57
N LEU A 328 -9.70 13.86 3.31
CA LEU A 328 -9.13 13.62 1.98
C LEU A 328 -9.39 12.19 1.44
N ASN A 329 -9.82 11.26 2.28
CA ASN A 329 -10.20 9.90 1.88
C ASN A 329 -11.66 9.78 1.41
N GLN A 330 -12.39 10.89 1.31
CA GLN A 330 -13.68 10.93 0.64
C GLN A 330 -13.54 10.81 -0.87
N GLN A 331 -14.63 10.46 -1.53
CA GLN A 331 -14.72 10.46 -2.98
C GLN A 331 -14.49 11.87 -3.54
N TRP A 332 -13.99 11.94 -4.77
CA TRP A 332 -13.67 13.19 -5.44
C TRP A 332 -14.85 14.17 -5.54
N TYR A 333 -16.07 13.67 -5.72
CA TYR A 333 -17.28 14.49 -5.80
C TYR A 333 -17.76 15.02 -4.43
N ASP A 334 -17.27 14.45 -3.33
CA ASP A 334 -17.47 14.91 -1.95
C ASP A 334 -16.31 15.76 -1.43
N GLY A 335 -15.41 16.21 -2.32
CA GLY A 335 -14.28 17.06 -1.99
C GLY A 335 -13.02 16.32 -1.52
N GLY A 336 -12.99 14.99 -1.60
CA GLY A 336 -11.84 14.16 -1.29
C GLY A 336 -10.88 13.99 -2.48
N LEU A 337 -9.88 13.13 -2.30
CA LEU A 337 -8.88 12.77 -3.31
C LEU A 337 -9.01 11.32 -3.81
N VAL A 338 -10.03 10.61 -3.33
CA VAL A 338 -10.26 9.22 -3.74
C VAL A 338 -11.10 9.22 -5.03
N PHE A 339 -10.51 8.70 -6.10
CA PHE A 339 -11.21 8.47 -7.36
C PHE A 339 -10.60 7.26 -8.09
N ALA A 340 -11.36 6.69 -9.01
CA ALA A 340 -10.90 5.68 -9.94
C ALA A 340 -10.94 6.21 -11.38
N PRO A 341 -9.94 5.90 -12.23
CA PRO A 341 -10.05 6.15 -13.66
C PRO A 341 -11.19 5.33 -14.28
N PRO A 342 -11.86 5.82 -15.34
CA PRO A 342 -13.00 5.13 -15.93
C PRO A 342 -12.65 3.71 -16.44
N PHE A 343 -13.51 2.75 -16.13
CA PHE A 343 -13.48 1.38 -16.69
C PHE A 343 -14.02 1.38 -18.12
N ARG A 344 -13.15 1.60 -19.12
CA ARG A 344 -13.51 1.67 -20.55
C ARG A 344 -12.50 0.97 -21.44
#